data_6232166064e271cf83f5527102a36313
#
_entry.id   6232166064e271cf83f5527102a36313
#
_cell.length_a   1.000
_cell.length_b   1.000
_cell.length_c   1.000
_cell.angle_alpha   90.00
_cell.angle_beta   90.00
_cell.angle_gamma   90.00
#
_symmetry.space_group_name_H-M   'P 1'
#
loop_
_entity.id
_entity.type
_entity.pdbx_description
1 polymer ?
#
loop_
_entity_poly.entity_id
_entity_poly.type
_entity_poly.pdbx_seq_one_letter_code
_entity_poly.pdbx_strand_id
1 'polypeptide(L)'
;SWPMVPQLGTFLCTPSPMTGDGLSISGDGKKNLDHVIDMLHGLSKHPSNPDPKIMELEKYWHPNVNWYGPAGIGTGRGIAGFRHWHQIPFLRAMPDRKGGSSNEKLAFEGMEDLQTHWVHEGNYVCETGWPNMRLTITNDGWMGIAPSQQPLEMRSLDFWRIENGLIRENWVLIDLLDI
;
A
#
# COMPACT_ATOMS: atom_id res chain seq x y z
N SER A 1 5.79 20.67 -7.50
CA SER A 1 5.69 20.62 -6.05
C SER A 1 4.53 19.72 -5.66
N TRP A 2 4.81 18.74 -4.89
CA TRP A 2 3.81 17.81 -4.36
C TRP A 2 2.86 18.58 -3.43
N PRO A 3 1.55 18.57 -3.64
CA PRO A 3 0.65 19.35 -2.81
C PRO A 3 0.57 18.73 -1.41
N MET A 4 1.15 19.44 -0.46
CA MET A 4 1.05 19.13 0.98
C MET A 4 -0.33 19.48 1.56
N VAL A 5 -1.26 19.92 0.73
CA VAL A 5 -2.56 20.41 1.19
C VAL A 5 -3.53 19.24 1.31
N PRO A 6 -4.15 19.03 2.48
CA PRO A 6 -5.23 18.06 2.62
C PRO A 6 -6.33 18.34 1.59
N GLN A 7 -6.80 17.28 0.97
CA GLN A 7 -7.88 17.38 -0.01
C GLN A 7 -9.17 17.81 0.69
N LEU A 8 -9.60 19.04 0.48
CA LEU A 8 -10.82 19.55 1.09
C LEU A 8 -12.04 18.66 0.81
N GLY A 9 -12.13 18.09 -0.38
CA GLY A 9 -13.21 17.16 -0.74
C GLY A 9 -13.21 15.82 0.01
N THR A 10 -12.12 15.46 0.65
CA THR A 10 -12.02 14.19 1.39
C THR A 10 -12.40 14.30 2.86
N PHE A 11 -12.60 15.49 3.37
CA PHE A 11 -13.10 15.71 4.73
C PHE A 11 -14.53 15.20 4.94
N LEU A 12 -15.27 14.99 3.87
CA LEU A 12 -16.63 14.46 3.90
C LEU A 12 -16.69 12.93 4.03
N CYS A 13 -15.56 12.23 3.89
CA CYS A 13 -15.51 10.81 4.16
C CYS A 13 -15.74 10.57 5.65
N THR A 14 -16.59 9.60 5.95
CA THR A 14 -16.82 9.15 7.33
C THR A 14 -15.46 8.86 7.96
N PRO A 15 -15.09 9.54 9.05
CA PRO A 15 -13.84 9.25 9.73
C PRO A 15 -13.81 7.78 10.14
N SER A 16 -12.63 7.20 10.06
CA SER A 16 -12.41 5.88 10.61
C SER A 16 -12.66 5.95 12.12
N PRO A 17 -13.32 4.94 12.70
CA PRO A 17 -13.53 4.92 14.13
C PRO A 17 -12.20 4.70 14.85
N MET A 18 -11.53 5.80 15.19
CA MET A 18 -10.35 5.81 16.08
C MET A 18 -10.76 5.68 17.54
N THR A 19 -11.88 5.02 17.78
CA THR A 19 -12.43 4.74 19.11
C THR A 19 -11.92 3.40 19.62
N GLY A 20 -12.18 3.08 20.88
CA GLY A 20 -11.81 1.81 21.47
C GLY A 20 -12.25 0.59 20.66
N ASP A 21 -13.39 0.69 19.98
CA ASP A 21 -13.90 -0.39 19.13
C ASP A 21 -13.03 -0.62 17.89
N GLY A 22 -12.42 0.43 17.35
CA GLY A 22 -11.48 0.33 16.24
C GLY A 22 -10.15 -0.35 16.61
N LEU A 23 -9.86 -0.45 17.88
CA LEU A 23 -8.65 -1.08 18.42
C LEU A 23 -8.91 -2.51 18.94
N SER A 24 -10.16 -2.96 18.95
CA SER A 24 -10.47 -4.31 19.38
C SER A 24 -9.96 -5.33 18.36
N ILE A 25 -9.32 -6.37 18.90
CA ILE A 25 -8.86 -7.49 18.09
C ILE A 25 -10.00 -8.51 17.99
N SER A 26 -10.41 -8.82 16.78
CA SER A 26 -11.50 -9.76 16.52
C SER A 26 -11.38 -10.37 15.13
N GLY A 27 -12.08 -11.47 14.89
CA GLY A 27 -12.14 -12.12 13.60
C GLY A 27 -11.03 -13.17 13.37
N ASP A 28 -10.94 -13.64 12.14
CA ASP A 28 -10.02 -14.71 11.71
C ASP A 28 -8.79 -14.08 11.03
N GLY A 29 -7.67 -14.05 11.75
CA GLY A 29 -6.41 -13.47 11.27
C GLY A 29 -5.89 -14.14 10.02
N LYS A 30 -5.99 -15.45 9.90
CA LYS A 30 -5.52 -16.17 8.70
C LYS A 30 -6.35 -15.80 7.46
N LYS A 31 -7.66 -15.75 7.59
CA LYS A 31 -8.55 -15.32 6.51
C LYS A 31 -8.25 -13.89 6.06
N ASN A 32 -8.01 -13.02 7.03
CA ASN A 32 -7.68 -11.62 6.75
C ASN A 32 -6.30 -11.47 6.11
N LEU A 33 -5.31 -12.29 6.52
CA LEU A 33 -4.01 -12.37 5.85
C LEU A 33 -4.16 -12.78 4.39
N ASP A 34 -4.91 -13.85 4.12
CA ASP A 34 -5.14 -14.31 2.74
C ASP A 34 -5.83 -13.23 1.88
N HIS A 35 -6.77 -12.49 2.46
CA HIS A 35 -7.43 -11.38 1.79
C HIS A 35 -6.44 -10.25 1.40
N VAL A 36 -5.53 -9.88 2.29
CA VAL A 36 -4.50 -8.87 2.01
C VAL A 36 -3.50 -9.38 0.97
N ILE A 37 -3.07 -10.63 1.07
CA ILE A 37 -2.16 -11.25 0.09
C ILE A 37 -2.80 -11.29 -1.30
N ASP A 38 -4.06 -11.67 -1.40
CA ASP A 38 -4.77 -11.69 -2.69
C ASP A 38 -4.92 -10.28 -3.28
N MET A 39 -5.15 -9.26 -2.45
CA MET A 39 -5.16 -7.86 -2.87
C MET A 39 -3.79 -7.45 -3.44
N LEU A 40 -2.71 -7.70 -2.72
CA LEU A 40 -1.34 -7.37 -3.17
C LEU A 40 -0.96 -8.13 -4.44
N HIS A 41 -1.39 -9.38 -4.56
CA HIS A 41 -1.21 -10.15 -5.79
C HIS A 41 -1.93 -9.50 -6.97
N GLY A 42 -3.13 -8.97 -6.77
CA GLY A 42 -3.84 -8.17 -7.77
C GLY A 42 -3.05 -6.93 -8.20
N LEU A 43 -2.45 -6.21 -7.26
CA LEU A 43 -1.60 -5.05 -7.53
C LEU A 43 -0.35 -5.43 -8.35
N SER A 44 0.15 -6.64 -8.19
CA SER A 44 1.40 -7.11 -8.78
C SER A 44 1.24 -7.68 -10.19
N LYS A 45 0.02 -8.06 -10.59
CA LYS A 45 -0.24 -8.65 -11.92
C LYS A 45 0.14 -7.74 -13.08
N HIS A 46 0.03 -6.43 -12.89
CA HIS A 46 0.28 -5.44 -13.93
C HIS A 46 1.06 -4.26 -13.36
N PRO A 47 2.30 -4.45 -12.90
CA PRO A 47 3.06 -3.42 -12.21
C PRO A 47 3.33 -2.19 -13.07
N SER A 48 3.39 -2.34 -14.39
CA SER A 48 3.59 -1.23 -15.33
C SER A 48 2.30 -0.54 -15.76
N ASN A 49 1.13 -1.08 -15.38
CA ASN A 49 -0.17 -0.50 -15.74
C ASN A 49 -0.87 0.04 -14.50
N PRO A 50 -0.87 1.37 -14.30
CA PRO A 50 -1.52 1.99 -13.16
C PRO A 50 -3.06 2.05 -13.26
N ASP A 51 -3.68 1.32 -14.20
CA ASP A 51 -5.13 1.26 -14.28
C ASP A 51 -5.70 0.53 -13.05
N PRO A 52 -6.37 1.27 -12.18
CA PRO A 52 -6.88 0.71 -10.93
C PRO A 52 -8.07 -0.22 -11.10
N LYS A 53 -8.71 -0.25 -12.27
CA LYS A 53 -9.74 -1.23 -12.59
C LYS A 53 -9.17 -2.65 -12.71
N ILE A 54 -7.91 -2.76 -13.17
CA ILE A 54 -7.20 -4.04 -13.26
C ILE A 54 -6.92 -4.60 -11.87
N MET A 55 -6.76 -3.73 -10.89
CA MET A 55 -6.48 -4.11 -9.51
C MET A 55 -7.72 -4.48 -8.70
N GLU A 56 -8.90 -4.29 -9.25
CA GLU A 56 -10.19 -4.63 -8.62
C GLU A 56 -10.30 -4.12 -7.17
N LEU A 57 -9.85 -2.88 -6.91
CA LEU A 57 -9.73 -2.36 -5.53
C LEU A 57 -11.04 -2.47 -4.75
N GLU A 58 -12.17 -2.23 -5.39
CA GLU A 58 -13.49 -2.30 -4.76
C GLU A 58 -13.82 -3.70 -4.20
N LYS A 59 -13.12 -4.73 -4.65
CA LYS A 59 -13.26 -6.10 -4.15
C LYS A 59 -12.61 -6.29 -2.79
N TYR A 60 -11.55 -5.53 -2.50
CA TYR A 60 -10.72 -5.71 -1.32
C TYR A 60 -10.87 -4.57 -0.32
N TRP A 61 -11.16 -3.37 -0.80
CA TRP A 61 -11.11 -2.16 -0.01
C TRP A 61 -12.51 -1.60 0.26
N HIS A 62 -12.72 -1.19 1.48
CA HIS A 62 -13.97 -0.51 1.84
C HIS A 62 -14.06 0.83 1.09
N PRO A 63 -15.26 1.24 0.59
CA PRO A 63 -15.41 2.51 -0.14
C PRO A 63 -14.89 3.73 0.62
N ASN A 64 -15.05 3.73 1.95
CA ASN A 64 -14.60 4.78 2.86
C ASN A 64 -13.29 4.39 3.57
N VAL A 65 -12.38 3.70 2.89
CA VAL A 65 -11.06 3.37 3.44
C VAL A 65 -10.28 4.64 3.79
N ASN A 66 -9.50 4.59 4.85
CA ASN A 66 -8.46 5.59 5.13
C ASN A 66 -7.08 4.95 4.93
N TRP A 67 -6.33 5.55 4.05
CA TRP A 67 -4.94 5.19 3.80
C TRP A 67 -4.04 6.27 4.40
N TYR A 68 -3.25 5.90 5.40
CA TYR A 68 -2.36 6.80 6.12
C TYR A 68 -0.95 6.59 5.62
N GLY A 69 -0.54 7.41 4.66
CA GLY A 69 0.78 7.38 4.08
C GLY A 69 1.83 8.13 4.89
N PRO A 70 3.10 7.96 4.54
CA PRO A 70 4.21 8.68 5.17
C PRO A 70 4.13 10.17 4.93
N ALA A 71 4.95 10.91 5.68
CA ALA A 71 5.11 12.36 5.52
C ALA A 71 5.48 12.70 4.06
N GLY A 72 4.82 13.71 3.51
CA GLY A 72 4.97 14.11 2.10
C GLY A 72 3.87 13.55 1.19
N ILE A 73 3.33 12.36 1.46
CA ILE A 73 2.15 11.83 0.74
C ILE A 73 0.87 12.19 1.49
N GLY A 74 0.83 11.93 2.80
CA GLY A 74 -0.32 12.23 3.64
C GLY A 74 -1.42 11.18 3.58
N THR A 75 -2.64 11.57 3.93
CA THR A 75 -3.79 10.66 4.06
C THR A 75 -4.66 10.66 2.80
N GLY A 76 -4.81 9.50 2.19
CA GLY A 76 -5.81 9.24 1.16
C GLY A 76 -7.13 8.78 1.79
N ARG A 77 -8.23 9.48 1.50
CA ARG A 77 -9.55 9.12 2.00
C ARG A 77 -10.43 8.53 0.91
N GLY A 78 -11.01 7.37 1.18
CA GLY A 78 -11.70 6.57 0.20
C GLY A 78 -10.76 6.02 -0.87
N ILE A 79 -11.27 5.08 -1.68
CA ILE A 79 -10.50 4.48 -2.79
C ILE A 79 -9.99 5.57 -3.76
N ALA A 80 -10.83 6.56 -4.07
CA ALA A 80 -10.44 7.65 -4.96
C ALA A 80 -9.27 8.48 -4.42
N GLY A 81 -9.26 8.79 -3.12
CA GLY A 81 -8.17 9.53 -2.49
C GLY A 81 -6.88 8.72 -2.44
N PHE A 82 -6.94 7.45 -2.04
CA PHE A 82 -5.80 6.54 -2.08
C PHE A 82 -5.17 6.48 -3.48
N ARG A 83 -6.02 6.29 -4.51
CA ARG A 83 -5.56 6.20 -5.91
C ARG A 83 -4.91 7.47 -6.41
N HIS A 84 -5.55 8.61 -6.17
CA HIS A 84 -5.09 9.89 -6.69
C HIS A 84 -3.77 10.35 -6.06
N TRP A 85 -3.65 10.18 -4.75
CA TRP A 85 -2.50 10.71 -4.01
C TRP A 85 -1.34 9.75 -3.85
N HIS A 86 -1.59 8.45 -3.92
CA HIS A 86 -0.54 7.46 -3.74
C HIS A 86 -0.41 6.50 -4.93
N GLN A 87 -1.44 5.70 -5.20
CA GLN A 87 -1.31 4.56 -6.09
C GLN A 87 -0.88 4.94 -7.51
N ILE A 88 -1.58 5.89 -8.13
CA ILE A 88 -1.28 6.29 -9.51
C ILE A 88 0.08 6.97 -9.62
N PRO A 89 0.42 7.98 -8.80
CA PRO A 89 1.74 8.59 -8.83
C PRO A 89 2.88 7.60 -8.58
N PHE A 90 2.70 6.69 -7.61
CA PHE A 90 3.68 5.68 -7.27
C PHE A 90 3.95 4.72 -8.43
N LEU A 91 2.91 4.13 -9.01
CA LEU A 91 3.04 3.19 -10.12
C LEU A 91 3.54 3.85 -11.41
N ARG A 92 3.21 5.12 -11.64
CA ARG A 92 3.75 5.87 -12.79
C ARG A 92 5.24 6.18 -12.63
N ALA A 93 5.66 6.52 -11.43
CA ALA A 93 7.07 6.78 -11.14
C ALA A 93 7.91 5.49 -11.17
N MET A 94 7.33 4.36 -10.77
CA MET A 94 8.03 3.09 -10.56
C MET A 94 7.30 1.93 -11.27
N PRO A 95 7.25 1.92 -12.60
CA PRO A 95 6.49 0.94 -13.37
C PRO A 95 7.08 -0.48 -13.33
N ASP A 96 8.35 -0.59 -12.97
CA ASP A 96 9.07 -1.85 -12.83
C ASP A 96 9.06 -2.42 -11.40
N ARG A 97 8.29 -1.80 -10.49
CA ARG A 97 8.22 -2.23 -9.10
C ARG A 97 7.97 -3.73 -8.97
N LYS A 98 8.82 -4.38 -8.20
CA LYS A 98 8.70 -5.78 -7.80
C LYS A 98 8.81 -5.86 -6.29
N GLY A 99 8.05 -6.77 -5.69
CA GLY A 99 8.10 -7.05 -4.27
C GLY A 99 8.60 -8.45 -4.00
N GLY A 100 9.46 -8.61 -3.01
CA GLY A 100 9.82 -9.91 -2.46
C GLY A 100 8.74 -10.38 -1.50
N SER A 101 8.54 -11.69 -1.42
CA SER A 101 7.66 -12.28 -0.43
C SER A 101 8.12 -13.68 -0.08
N SER A 102 8.05 -14.03 1.18
CA SER A 102 8.14 -15.41 1.63
C SER A 102 6.90 -16.23 1.27
N ASN A 103 5.88 -15.58 0.72
CA ASN A 103 4.68 -16.23 0.24
C ASN A 103 4.80 -16.47 -1.26
N GLU A 104 4.66 -17.73 -1.69
CA GLU A 104 4.79 -18.15 -3.09
C GLU A 104 3.90 -17.36 -4.06
N LYS A 105 2.74 -16.88 -3.59
CA LYS A 105 1.83 -16.07 -4.41
C LYS A 105 2.38 -14.69 -4.77
N LEU A 106 3.31 -14.18 -3.98
CA LEU A 106 3.89 -12.86 -4.16
C LEU A 106 5.37 -12.89 -4.55
N ALA A 107 5.95 -14.08 -4.71
CA ALA A 107 7.31 -14.24 -5.17
C ALA A 107 7.43 -13.84 -6.65
N PHE A 108 8.48 -13.09 -6.97
CA PHE A 108 8.81 -12.70 -8.33
C PHE A 108 10.20 -13.22 -8.68
N GLU A 109 10.35 -13.66 -9.91
CA GLU A 109 11.66 -14.07 -10.44
C GLU A 109 12.70 -12.95 -10.26
N GLY A 110 13.85 -13.30 -9.73
CA GLY A 110 14.95 -12.37 -9.44
C GLY A 110 14.75 -11.54 -8.17
N MET A 111 13.82 -11.93 -7.28
CA MET A 111 13.55 -11.27 -6.01
C MET A 111 13.65 -12.23 -4.82
N GLU A 112 14.32 -13.35 -5.00
CA GLU A 112 14.43 -14.41 -4.00
C GLU A 112 15.23 -13.98 -2.76
N ASP A 113 16.06 -12.95 -2.93
CA ASP A 113 16.85 -12.32 -1.86
C ASP A 113 16.06 -11.30 -1.03
N LEU A 114 14.91 -10.84 -1.52
CA LEU A 114 14.04 -9.95 -0.77
C LEU A 114 13.14 -10.75 0.17
N GLN A 115 13.03 -10.28 1.41
CA GLN A 115 12.24 -10.95 2.42
C GLN A 115 11.08 -10.08 2.88
N THR A 116 9.90 -10.65 2.86
CA THR A 116 8.70 -10.05 3.43
C THR A 116 8.23 -10.88 4.62
N HIS A 117 8.07 -10.22 5.75
CA HIS A 117 7.58 -10.81 6.99
C HIS A 117 6.13 -10.44 7.22
N TRP A 118 5.33 -11.44 7.55
CA TRP A 118 3.90 -11.30 7.79
C TRP A 118 3.54 -11.58 9.23
N VAL A 119 2.71 -10.72 9.80
CA VAL A 119 2.10 -10.92 11.12
C VAL A 119 0.61 -10.66 10.98
N HIS A 120 -0.19 -11.48 11.64
CA HIS A 120 -1.64 -11.28 11.67
C HIS A 120 -2.23 -11.65 13.02
N GLU A 121 -3.24 -10.89 13.44
CA GLU A 121 -4.01 -11.18 14.63
C GLU A 121 -5.42 -10.60 14.46
N GLY A 122 -6.44 -11.49 14.51
CA GLY A 122 -7.83 -11.07 14.34
C GLY A 122 -8.05 -10.29 13.06
N ASN A 123 -8.50 -9.06 13.20
CA ASN A 123 -8.79 -8.15 12.09
C ASN A 123 -7.59 -7.29 11.65
N TYR A 124 -6.40 -7.56 12.16
CA TYR A 124 -5.17 -6.86 11.78
C TYR A 124 -4.23 -7.76 11.00
N VAL A 125 -3.61 -7.18 9.98
CA VAL A 125 -2.55 -7.81 9.20
C VAL A 125 -1.41 -6.81 9.07
N CYS A 126 -0.19 -7.29 9.17
CA CYS A 126 1.01 -6.48 8.99
C CYS A 126 1.95 -7.15 8.01
N GLU A 127 2.57 -6.35 7.17
CA GLU A 127 3.67 -6.73 6.30
C GLU A 127 4.86 -5.82 6.54
N THR A 128 6.07 -6.37 6.57
CA THR A 128 7.30 -5.58 6.55
C THR A 128 8.42 -6.33 5.85
N GLY A 129 9.37 -5.60 5.30
CA GLY A 129 10.60 -6.13 4.74
C GLY A 129 11.68 -5.06 4.67
N TRP A 130 12.92 -5.50 4.84
CA TRP A 130 14.02 -4.57 4.99
C TRP A 130 15.27 -5.00 4.22
N PRO A 131 15.27 -4.87 2.86
CA PRO A 131 14.21 -4.34 1.98
C PRO A 131 13.13 -5.36 1.62
N ASN A 132 11.99 -4.88 1.13
CA ASN A 132 10.90 -5.73 0.62
C ASN A 132 10.48 -5.42 -0.82
N MET A 133 11.04 -4.39 -1.42
CA MET A 133 10.77 -4.03 -2.82
C MET A 133 12.06 -3.62 -3.54
N ARG A 134 12.09 -3.86 -4.85
CA ARG A 134 13.10 -3.34 -5.77
C ARG A 134 12.41 -2.64 -6.92
N LEU A 135 12.90 -1.48 -7.32
CA LEU A 135 12.25 -0.61 -8.28
C LEU A 135 13.22 0.44 -8.83
N THR A 136 12.80 1.15 -9.87
CA THR A 136 13.56 2.26 -10.46
C THR A 136 12.67 3.50 -10.53
N ILE A 137 13.12 4.64 -10.03
CA ILE A 137 12.40 5.91 -10.20
C ILE A 137 12.64 6.42 -11.61
N THR A 138 11.56 6.50 -12.39
CA THR A 138 11.52 6.88 -13.79
C THR A 138 10.53 8.00 -14.06
N ASN A 139 10.24 8.29 -15.30
CA ASN A 139 9.26 9.28 -15.76
C ASN A 139 9.49 10.66 -15.11
N ASP A 140 8.51 11.18 -14.42
CA ASP A 140 8.54 12.51 -13.79
C ASP A 140 9.17 12.50 -12.39
N GLY A 141 9.72 11.36 -11.96
CA GLY A 141 10.22 11.17 -10.60
C GLY A 141 9.09 10.94 -9.59
N TRP A 142 9.44 10.94 -8.31
CA TRP A 142 8.50 10.69 -7.22
C TRP A 142 8.78 11.59 -6.02
N MET A 143 7.73 12.25 -5.51
CA MET A 143 7.80 13.11 -4.31
C MET A 143 8.87 14.22 -4.38
N GLY A 144 9.19 14.71 -5.57
CA GLY A 144 10.26 15.68 -5.79
C GLY A 144 11.64 15.07 -5.98
N ILE A 145 11.78 13.74 -5.85
CA ILE A 145 12.98 13.01 -6.21
C ILE A 145 13.04 12.88 -7.73
N ALA A 146 14.12 13.36 -8.33
CA ALA A 146 14.31 13.25 -9.77
C ALA A 146 14.50 11.80 -10.22
N PRO A 147 14.11 11.44 -11.44
CA PRO A 147 14.30 10.09 -11.95
C PRO A 147 15.80 9.75 -12.08
N SER A 148 16.27 8.90 -11.17
CA SER A 148 17.68 8.47 -11.15
C SER A 148 18.03 7.50 -12.27
N GLN A 149 17.05 6.77 -12.79
CA GLN A 149 17.22 5.65 -13.72
C GLN A 149 18.11 4.53 -13.14
N GLN A 150 18.31 4.53 -11.83
CA GLN A 150 19.08 3.51 -11.13
C GLN A 150 18.14 2.63 -10.31
N PRO A 151 18.34 1.31 -10.29
CA PRO A 151 17.63 0.43 -9.39
C PRO A 151 17.90 0.82 -7.94
N LEU A 152 16.86 0.81 -7.13
CA LEU A 152 16.95 1.02 -5.69
C LEU A 152 16.11 -0.02 -4.95
N GLU A 153 16.43 -0.20 -3.70
CA GLU A 153 15.69 -1.03 -2.77
C GLU A 153 14.85 -0.16 -1.85
N MET A 154 13.62 -0.57 -1.63
CA MET A 154 12.69 0.15 -0.77
C MET A 154 12.33 -0.70 0.43
N ARG A 155 12.28 -0.06 1.58
CA ARG A 155 11.88 -0.64 2.85
C ARG A 155 10.53 -0.08 3.23
N SER A 156 9.60 -0.95 3.58
CA SER A 156 8.27 -0.53 4.00
C SER A 156 7.71 -1.37 5.14
N LEU A 157 6.74 -0.78 5.79
CA LEU A 157 5.90 -1.44 6.77
C LEU A 157 4.46 -1.02 6.49
N ASP A 158 3.59 -1.99 6.38
CA ASP A 158 2.17 -1.81 6.18
C ASP A 158 1.37 -2.49 7.28
N PHE A 159 0.38 -1.79 7.82
CA PHE A 159 -0.66 -2.36 8.66
C PHE A 159 -2.01 -2.18 8.00
N TRP A 160 -2.80 -3.22 7.97
CA TRP A 160 -4.20 -3.19 7.53
C TRP A 160 -5.13 -3.59 8.66
N ARG A 161 -6.23 -2.87 8.77
CA ARG A 161 -7.37 -3.28 9.59
C ARG A 161 -8.53 -3.63 8.69
N ILE A 162 -9.07 -4.81 8.91
CA ILE A 162 -10.19 -5.35 8.15
C ILE A 162 -11.48 -5.18 8.95
N GLU A 163 -12.53 -4.76 8.27
CA GLU A 163 -13.87 -4.58 8.83
C GLU A 163 -14.88 -5.17 7.86
N ASN A 164 -15.68 -6.14 8.33
CA ASN A 164 -16.66 -6.84 7.51
C ASN A 164 -16.10 -7.43 6.21
N GLY A 165 -14.87 -7.94 6.26
CA GLY A 165 -14.21 -8.58 5.13
C GLY A 165 -13.58 -7.61 4.12
N LEU A 166 -13.51 -6.31 4.41
CA LEU A 166 -12.90 -5.30 3.55
C LEU A 166 -11.84 -4.51 4.32
N ILE A 167 -10.78 -4.09 3.64
CA ILE A 167 -9.74 -3.23 4.22
C ILE A 167 -10.34 -1.85 4.52
N ARG A 168 -10.40 -1.50 5.78
CA ARG A 168 -10.98 -0.24 6.27
C ARG A 168 -9.94 0.83 6.52
N GLU A 169 -8.75 0.41 6.95
CA GLU A 169 -7.61 1.29 7.22
C GLU A 169 -6.33 0.61 6.80
N ASN A 170 -5.41 1.43 6.29
CA ASN A 170 -4.05 1.00 6.00
C ASN A 170 -3.08 2.10 6.46
N TRP A 171 -2.16 1.74 7.34
CA TRP A 171 -1.06 2.60 7.80
C TRP A 171 0.22 2.16 7.12
N VAL A 172 0.92 3.11 6.50
CA VAL A 172 2.10 2.83 5.70
C VAL A 172 3.29 3.66 6.16
N LEU A 173 4.39 2.99 6.39
CA LEU A 173 5.70 3.59 6.59
C LEU A 173 6.59 3.20 5.41
N ILE A 174 7.30 4.17 4.86
CA ILE A 174 8.31 3.95 3.84
C ILE A 174 9.58 4.66 4.30
N ASP A 175 10.71 4.00 4.21
CA ASP A 175 12.00 4.61 4.51
C ASP A 175 12.41 5.55 3.37
N LEU A 176 11.91 6.78 3.44
CA LEU A 176 12.15 7.81 2.42
C LEU A 176 13.57 8.39 2.48
N LEU A 177 14.30 8.14 3.58
CA LEU A 177 15.67 8.65 3.74
C LEU A 177 16.70 7.78 3.03
N ASP A 178 16.32 6.55 2.70
CA ASP A 178 17.18 5.59 1.99
C ASP A 178 16.99 5.64 0.46
N ILE A 179 15.99 6.35 0.00
CA ILE A 179 15.68 6.56 -1.41
C ILE A 179 16.39 7.81 -1.96
#